data_7eab5c1ebae5a620844ed4f5de0b973f
#
_entry.id   7eab5c1ebae5a620844ed4f5de0b973f
#
_cell.length_a   1.000
_cell.length_b   1.000
_cell.length_c   1.000
_cell.angle_alpha   90.00
_cell.angle_beta   90.00
_cell.angle_gamma   90.00
#
_symmetry.space_group_name_H-M   'P 1'
#
loop_
_entity.id
_entity.type
_entity.pdbx_description
1 polymer ?
#
loop_
_entity_poly.entity_id
_entity_poly.type
_entity_poly.pdbx_seq_one_letter_code
_entity_poly.pdbx_strand_id
1 'polypeptide(L)'
;MEEEKMQLLVKQAVEKALASYLAPNKQVLVSRKAAAIRLGVDVSTLWRWDKSGYLPVTVRRGKFVYYSEEVIRRLESGEILQ
;
A
#
# COMPACT_ATOMS: atom_id res chain seq x y z
N MET A 1 0.44 39.58 6.08
CA MET A 1 1.86 39.68 5.94
C MET A 1 2.41 38.40 5.37
N GLU A 2 3.37 38.49 4.52
CA GLU A 2 3.83 37.32 3.74
C GLU A 2 4.41 36.20 4.59
N GLU A 3 5.12 36.56 5.66
CA GLU A 3 5.72 35.55 6.54
C GLU A 3 4.66 34.66 7.21
N GLU A 4 3.56 35.24 7.64
CA GLU A 4 2.49 34.51 8.26
C GLU A 4 1.82 33.55 7.29
N LYS A 5 1.64 33.97 6.03
CA LYS A 5 1.06 33.13 4.99
C LYS A 5 1.97 31.96 4.67
N MET A 6 3.27 32.20 4.58
CA MET A 6 4.22 31.12 4.32
C MET A 6 4.27 30.11 5.46
N GLN A 7 4.26 30.56 6.70
CA GLN A 7 4.22 29.69 7.86
C GLN A 7 2.96 28.85 7.90
N LEU A 8 1.81 29.44 7.54
CA LEU A 8 0.56 28.74 7.51
C LEU A 8 0.57 27.63 6.44
N LEU A 9 1.10 27.93 5.26
CA LEU A 9 1.19 26.96 4.18
C LEU A 9 2.12 25.80 4.54
N VAL A 10 3.26 26.08 5.15
CA VAL A 10 4.18 25.05 5.59
C VAL A 10 3.54 24.19 6.67
N LYS A 11 2.85 24.80 7.61
CA LYS A 11 2.15 24.08 8.66
C LYS A 11 1.10 23.15 8.09
N GLN A 12 0.30 23.62 7.13
CA GLN A 12 -0.72 22.79 6.49
C GLN A 12 -0.10 21.63 5.73
N ALA A 13 1.01 21.84 5.04
CA ALA A 13 1.71 20.78 4.33
C ALA A 13 2.22 19.72 5.29
N VAL A 14 2.80 20.13 6.42
CA VAL A 14 3.28 19.22 7.45
C VAL A 14 2.13 18.45 8.07
N GLU A 15 1.03 19.12 8.38
CA GLU A 15 -0.14 18.47 8.94
C GLU A 15 -0.73 17.43 8.00
N LYS A 16 -0.80 17.74 6.70
CA LYS A 16 -1.25 16.77 5.71
C LYS A 16 -0.31 15.57 5.61
N ALA A 17 0.98 15.82 5.64
CA ALA A 17 1.97 14.75 5.59
C ALA A 17 1.85 13.84 6.81
N LEU A 18 1.73 14.43 8.01
CA LEU A 18 1.56 13.68 9.24
C LEU A 18 0.25 12.91 9.25
N ALA A 19 -0.86 13.54 8.81
CA ALA A 19 -2.15 12.87 8.75
C ALA A 19 -2.10 11.68 7.79
N SER A 20 -1.44 11.85 6.64
CA SER A 20 -1.26 10.77 5.67
C SER A 20 -0.41 9.63 6.26
N TYR A 21 0.60 9.96 7.03
CA TYR A 21 1.51 9.00 7.64
C TYR A 21 0.86 8.23 8.78
N LEU A 22 0.06 8.91 9.59
CA LEU A 22 -0.54 8.34 10.79
C LEU A 22 -1.90 7.70 10.53
N ALA A 23 -2.55 8.02 9.40
CA ALA A 23 -3.87 7.49 9.10
C ALA A 23 -3.78 6.01 8.71
N PRO A 24 -4.36 5.09 9.50
CA PRO A 24 -4.21 3.66 9.23
C PRO A 24 -4.96 3.21 7.97
N ASN A 25 -5.91 4.00 7.48
CA ASN A 25 -6.69 3.68 6.30
C ASN A 25 -6.11 4.25 5.01
N LYS A 26 -4.98 4.96 5.07
CA LYS A 26 -4.31 5.51 3.90
C LYS A 26 -3.10 4.67 3.51
N GLN A 27 -3.32 3.40 3.33
CA GLN A 27 -2.28 2.51 2.84
C GLN A 27 -2.09 2.70 1.35
N VAL A 28 -0.84 2.58 0.90
CA VAL A 28 -0.55 2.51 -0.52
C VAL A 28 -0.96 1.12 -1.00
N LEU A 29 -1.78 1.09 -2.02
CA LEU A 29 -2.30 -0.16 -2.55
C LEU A 29 -1.63 -0.51 -3.87
N VAL A 30 -1.34 -1.79 -4.05
CA VAL A 30 -0.71 -2.33 -5.25
C VAL A 30 -1.69 -3.26 -5.93
N SER A 31 -1.92 -3.06 -7.22
CA SER A 31 -2.81 -3.94 -7.98
C SER A 31 -2.21 -5.34 -8.09
N ARG A 32 -3.06 -6.34 -8.37
CA ARG A 32 -2.59 -7.72 -8.52
C ARG A 32 -1.53 -7.82 -9.61
N LYS A 33 -1.72 -7.15 -10.74
CA LYS A 33 -0.77 -7.16 -11.83
C LYS A 33 0.58 -6.56 -11.42
N ALA A 34 0.54 -5.40 -10.75
CA ALA A 34 1.76 -4.75 -10.28
C ALA A 34 2.46 -5.59 -9.21
N ALA A 35 1.72 -6.20 -8.32
CA ALA A 35 2.28 -7.09 -7.30
C ALA A 35 2.96 -8.30 -7.93
N ALA A 36 2.34 -8.90 -8.95
CA ALA A 36 2.91 -10.03 -9.65
C ALA A 36 4.25 -9.67 -10.29
N ILE A 37 4.33 -8.51 -10.92
CA ILE A 37 5.56 -8.02 -11.54
C ILE A 37 6.64 -7.80 -10.47
N ARG A 38 6.28 -7.15 -9.37
CA ARG A 38 7.24 -6.86 -8.31
C ARG A 38 7.77 -8.12 -7.64
N LEU A 39 6.91 -9.11 -7.45
CA LEU A 39 7.30 -10.36 -6.81
C LEU A 39 7.88 -11.38 -7.78
N GLY A 40 7.82 -11.11 -9.08
CA GLY A 40 8.34 -12.01 -10.10
C GLY A 40 7.54 -13.30 -10.23
N VAL A 41 6.24 -13.25 -10.00
CA VAL A 41 5.35 -14.42 -10.08
C VAL A 41 4.19 -14.14 -11.03
N ASP A 42 3.47 -15.19 -11.39
CA ASP A 42 2.26 -15.08 -12.20
C ASP A 42 1.09 -14.55 -11.37
N VAL A 43 0.16 -13.90 -12.06
CA VAL A 43 -1.10 -13.46 -11.43
C VAL A 43 -1.84 -14.66 -10.84
N SER A 44 -1.80 -15.82 -11.52
CA SER A 44 -2.43 -17.03 -11.02
C SER A 44 -1.83 -17.50 -9.69
N THR A 45 -0.53 -17.28 -9.49
CA THR A 45 0.12 -17.60 -8.22
C THR A 45 -0.43 -16.74 -7.10
N LEU A 46 -0.63 -15.44 -7.34
CA LEU A 46 -1.21 -14.54 -6.35
C LEU A 46 -2.65 -14.96 -6.01
N TRP A 47 -3.40 -15.41 -7.01
CA TRP A 47 -4.76 -15.88 -6.80
C TRP A 47 -4.79 -17.11 -5.89
N ARG A 48 -3.87 -18.05 -6.09
CA ARG A 48 -3.73 -19.22 -5.22
C ARG A 48 -3.32 -18.84 -3.80
N TRP A 49 -2.41 -17.88 -3.68
CA TRP A 49 -1.97 -17.39 -2.38
C TRP A 49 -3.10 -16.71 -1.62
N ASP A 50 -3.97 -16.00 -2.32
CA ASP A 50 -5.15 -15.41 -1.71
C ASP A 50 -6.07 -16.52 -1.15
N LYS A 51 -6.33 -17.55 -1.94
CA LYS A 51 -7.19 -18.66 -1.51
C LYS A 51 -6.60 -19.47 -0.38
N SER A 52 -5.29 -19.66 -0.37
CA SER A 52 -4.64 -20.44 0.68
C SER A 52 -4.46 -19.65 1.97
N GLY A 53 -4.66 -18.33 1.93
CA GLY A 53 -4.43 -17.46 3.09
C GLY A 53 -2.99 -17.03 3.27
N TYR A 54 -2.09 -17.43 2.37
CA TYR A 54 -0.68 -17.03 2.45
C TYR A 54 -0.51 -15.53 2.21
N LEU A 55 -1.18 -15.01 1.19
CA LEU A 55 -1.17 -13.58 0.88
C LEU A 55 -2.60 -13.14 0.55
N PRO A 56 -3.41 -12.85 1.59
CA PRO A 56 -4.78 -12.44 1.36
C PRO A 56 -4.85 -11.02 0.76
N VAL A 57 -5.90 -10.81 -0.02
CA VAL A 57 -6.17 -9.50 -0.62
C VAL A 57 -6.47 -8.48 0.48
N THR A 58 -5.84 -7.32 0.41
CA THR A 58 -6.08 -6.26 1.38
C THR A 58 -7.40 -5.53 1.11
N VAL A 59 -7.65 -5.21 -0.16
CA VAL A 59 -8.88 -4.51 -0.57
C VAL A 59 -9.42 -5.18 -1.82
N ARG A 60 -10.74 -5.39 -1.85
CA ARG A 60 -11.43 -5.93 -3.02
C ARG A 60 -12.48 -4.93 -3.48
N ARG A 61 -12.40 -4.53 -4.75
CA ARG A 61 -13.38 -3.61 -5.36
C ARG A 61 -13.91 -4.24 -6.65
N GLY A 62 -15.08 -4.87 -6.56
CA GLY A 62 -15.62 -5.62 -7.67
C GLY A 62 -14.68 -6.73 -8.11
N LYS A 63 -14.28 -6.73 -9.37
CA LYS A 63 -13.33 -7.72 -9.90
C LYS A 63 -11.86 -7.34 -9.69
N PHE A 64 -11.61 -6.13 -9.19
CA PHE A 64 -10.25 -5.65 -8.95
C PHE A 64 -9.86 -5.91 -7.51
N VAL A 65 -8.64 -6.37 -7.30
CA VAL A 65 -8.09 -6.64 -5.98
C VAL A 65 -6.78 -5.89 -5.83
N TYR A 66 -6.49 -5.51 -4.58
CA TYR A 66 -5.31 -4.73 -4.25
C TYR A 66 -4.65 -5.29 -3.00
N TYR A 67 -3.33 -5.17 -2.96
CA TYR A 67 -2.52 -5.62 -1.84
C TYR A 67 -1.88 -4.40 -1.17
N SER A 68 -1.61 -4.51 0.12
CA SER A 68 -0.85 -3.49 0.83
C SER A 68 0.58 -3.47 0.32
N GLU A 69 1.11 -2.29 0.00
CA GLU A 69 2.49 -2.16 -0.43
C GLU A 69 3.46 -2.66 0.63
N GLU A 70 3.13 -2.43 1.89
CA GLU A 70 3.96 -2.91 3.00
C GLU A 70 4.12 -4.43 2.97
N VAL A 71 3.03 -5.14 2.73
CA VAL A 71 3.05 -6.61 2.64
C VAL A 71 3.88 -7.06 1.44
N ILE A 72 3.69 -6.41 0.29
CA ILE A 72 4.46 -6.72 -0.91
C ILE A 72 5.96 -6.49 -0.66
N ARG A 73 6.29 -5.40 0.00
CA ARG A 73 7.68 -5.07 0.32
C ARG A 73 8.30 -6.13 1.23
N ARG A 74 7.57 -6.63 2.21
CA ARG A 74 8.04 -7.70 3.08
C ARG A 74 8.32 -8.98 2.31
N LEU A 75 7.45 -9.32 1.37
CA LEU A 75 7.67 -10.49 0.52
C LEU A 75 8.88 -10.31 -0.38
N GLU A 76 9.08 -9.10 -0.92
CA GLU A 76 10.25 -8.81 -1.73
C GLU A 76 11.55 -8.96 -0.94
N SER A 77 11.53 -8.63 0.34
CA SER A 77 12.72 -8.76 1.19
C SER A 77 12.92 -10.18 1.71
N GLY A 78 12.04 -11.10 1.37
CA GLY A 78 12.16 -12.50 1.77
C GLY A 78 11.55 -12.85 3.12
N GLU A 79 10.77 -11.95 3.71
CA GLU A 79 10.10 -12.24 4.98
C GLU A 79 8.95 -13.23 4.76
N ILE A 80 8.80 -14.14 5.72
CA ILE A 80 7.68 -15.08 5.73
C ILE A 80 6.54 -14.43 6.51
N LEU A 81 5.35 -14.39 5.91
CA LEU A 81 4.19 -13.71 6.47
C LEU A 81 3.43 -14.51 7.53
N GLN A 82 3.85 -15.70 7.81
CA GLN A 82 3.23 -16.52 8.83
C GLN A 82 4.01 -16.57 10.09
#